data_5beec8f25bbcfc2702d42694736465c7
#
_entry.id   5beec8f25bbcfc2702d42694736465c7
#
_cell.length_a   1.000
_cell.length_b   1.000
_cell.length_c   1.000
_cell.angle_alpha   90.00
_cell.angle_beta   90.00
_cell.angle_gamma   90.00
#
_symmetry.space_group_name_H-M   'P 1'
#
loop_
_entity.id
_entity.type
_entity.pdbx_description
1 polymer ?
#
loop_
_entity_poly.entity_id
_entity_poly.type
_entity_poly.pdbx_seq_one_letter_code
_entity_poly.pdbx_strand_id
1 'polypeptide(L)'
;MKCEKAILYFTIKQKGIGGEMMERISLSDVGETKFQKLLGHCPDILHAWSVLENTLYEKGALSAELKEQVRRTLAFGNECLYCMAKGKSDDVQKVEEISTAVTFAHVFVHNRSAIDDKMFDVLKQYWSEAEIVELCVYICFITASQQLGFLFQLQPGEEKE
;
A
#
# COMPACT_ATOMS: atom_id res chain seq x y z
N MET A 1 23.40 5.45 -23.36
CA MET A 1 23.66 6.91 -23.34
C MET A 1 22.42 7.79 -23.03
N LYS A 2 21.23 7.56 -23.60
CA LYS A 2 20.06 8.40 -23.26
C LYS A 2 19.42 8.05 -21.88
N CYS A 3 19.49 6.81 -21.46
CA CYS A 3 18.89 6.36 -20.20
C CYS A 3 19.71 6.80 -18.96
N GLU A 4 21.03 6.78 -19.03
CA GLU A 4 21.92 7.23 -17.92
C GLU A 4 21.77 8.74 -17.64
N LYS A 5 21.61 9.56 -18.67
CA LYS A 5 21.38 11.00 -18.51
C LYS A 5 20.00 11.29 -17.86
N ALA A 6 18.98 10.48 -18.15
CA ALA A 6 17.67 10.61 -17.51
C ALA A 6 17.75 10.27 -16.00
N ILE A 7 18.44 9.19 -15.65
CA ILE A 7 18.63 8.79 -14.24
C ILE A 7 19.39 9.86 -13.47
N LEU A 8 20.48 10.39 -14.04
CA LEU A 8 21.27 11.46 -13.42
C LEU A 8 20.46 12.76 -13.25
N TYR A 9 19.64 13.11 -14.23
CA TYR A 9 18.77 14.30 -14.18
C TYR A 9 17.70 14.16 -13.09
N PHE A 10 17.12 12.97 -12.91
CA PHE A 10 16.20 12.68 -11.82
C PHE A 10 16.87 12.77 -10.44
N THR A 11 18.09 12.27 -10.29
CA THR A 11 18.82 12.27 -9.00
C THR A 11 19.24 13.68 -8.56
N ILE A 12 19.62 14.56 -9.48
CA ILE A 12 20.07 15.92 -9.17
C ILE A 12 18.90 16.84 -8.77
N LYS A 13 17.70 16.61 -9.31
CA LYS A 13 16.53 17.45 -9.04
C LYS A 13 15.90 17.23 -7.65
N GLN A 14 16.24 16.15 -6.95
CA GLN A 14 15.77 15.89 -5.59
C GLN A 14 16.52 16.65 -4.49
N LYS A 15 17.62 17.35 -4.80
CA LYS A 15 18.48 18.03 -3.81
C LYS A 15 18.26 19.54 -3.66
N GLY A 16 17.18 20.08 -4.16
CA GLY A 16 16.95 21.52 -4.00
C GLY A 16 15.50 21.90 -4.10
N ILE A 17 14.89 22.17 -2.97
CA ILE A 17 13.98 23.29 -2.73
C ILE A 17 13.19 22.93 -1.45
N GLY A 18 13.33 23.74 -0.39
CA GLY A 18 12.41 23.81 0.75
C GLY A 18 11.09 24.45 0.29
N GLY A 19 10.31 23.69 -0.47
CA GLY A 19 8.95 24.02 -0.87
C GLY A 19 8.00 22.97 -0.26
N GLU A 20 6.80 23.38 0.08
CA GLU A 20 5.71 22.51 0.45
C GLU A 20 5.61 21.37 -0.55
N MET A 21 5.66 20.11 -0.09
CA MET A 21 5.53 18.95 -0.99
C MET A 21 4.10 18.93 -1.51
N MET A 22 3.95 19.11 -2.81
CA MET A 22 2.67 19.07 -3.51
C MET A 22 2.55 17.80 -4.36
N GLU A 23 1.33 17.40 -4.65
CA GLU A 23 1.06 16.34 -5.61
C GLU A 23 1.73 16.64 -6.97
N ARG A 24 2.29 15.62 -7.61
CA ARG A 24 2.99 15.77 -8.92
C ARG A 24 2.08 16.10 -10.08
N ILE A 25 0.79 15.79 -9.95
CA ILE A 25 -0.27 16.15 -10.91
C ILE A 25 -1.48 16.66 -10.12
N SER A 26 -2.32 17.47 -10.77
CA SER A 26 -3.59 17.89 -10.19
C SER A 26 -4.51 16.69 -9.98
N LEU A 27 -5.34 16.73 -8.96
CA LEU A 27 -6.37 15.72 -8.74
C LEU A 27 -7.59 16.04 -9.63
N SER A 28 -8.27 15.00 -10.12
CA SER A 28 -9.51 15.16 -10.89
C SER A 28 -10.67 15.51 -9.95
N ASP A 29 -11.81 15.92 -10.54
CA ASP A 29 -13.05 16.14 -9.80
C ASP A 29 -13.83 14.83 -9.57
N VAL A 30 -13.38 13.70 -10.15
CA VAL A 30 -14.03 12.39 -10.06
C VAL A 30 -13.43 11.58 -8.91
N GLY A 31 -14.27 11.20 -7.94
CA GLY A 31 -13.89 10.45 -6.74
C GLY A 31 -14.05 11.27 -5.46
N GLU A 32 -14.08 10.58 -4.32
CA GLU A 32 -14.26 11.18 -3.00
C GLU A 32 -12.93 11.42 -2.29
N THR A 33 -12.08 10.40 -2.24
CA THR A 33 -10.77 10.48 -1.61
C THR A 33 -9.71 11.02 -2.57
N LYS A 34 -8.59 11.55 -2.05
CA LYS A 34 -7.47 11.99 -2.89
C LYS A 34 -6.96 10.87 -3.81
N PHE A 35 -6.94 9.63 -3.32
CA PHE A 35 -6.54 8.48 -4.13
C PHE A 35 -7.54 8.20 -5.26
N GLN A 36 -8.85 8.24 -4.96
CA GLN A 36 -9.87 8.09 -5.99
C GLN A 36 -9.82 9.23 -7.02
N LYS A 37 -9.60 10.48 -6.58
CA LYS A 37 -9.43 11.63 -7.48
C LYS A 37 -8.17 11.51 -8.34
N LEU A 38 -7.11 10.88 -7.85
CA LEU A 38 -5.95 10.55 -8.67
C LEU A 38 -6.33 9.57 -9.79
N LEU A 39 -7.02 8.47 -9.45
CA LEU A 39 -7.48 7.48 -10.43
C LEU A 39 -8.62 8.01 -11.32
N GLY A 40 -9.33 9.03 -10.87
CA GLY A 40 -10.45 9.65 -11.58
C GLY A 40 -10.08 10.31 -12.91
N HIS A 41 -8.78 10.53 -13.17
CA HIS A 41 -8.31 10.86 -14.54
C HIS A 41 -8.58 9.74 -15.55
N CYS A 42 -8.78 8.50 -15.07
CA CYS A 42 -9.13 7.33 -15.86
C CYS A 42 -10.34 6.64 -15.21
N PRO A 43 -11.59 7.08 -15.46
CA PRO A 43 -12.78 6.61 -14.75
C PRO A 43 -12.99 5.09 -14.79
N ASP A 44 -12.68 4.45 -15.90
CA ASP A 44 -12.80 2.99 -16.03
C ASP A 44 -11.80 2.26 -15.13
N ILE A 45 -10.59 2.81 -14.96
CA ILE A 45 -9.59 2.27 -14.03
C ILE A 45 -10.06 2.48 -12.59
N LEU A 46 -10.55 3.66 -12.25
CA LEU A 46 -11.13 3.94 -10.92
C LEU A 46 -12.25 2.95 -10.59
N HIS A 47 -13.16 2.73 -11.53
CA HIS A 47 -14.27 1.80 -11.34
C HIS A 47 -13.76 0.36 -11.07
N ALA A 48 -12.89 -0.16 -11.93
CA ALA A 48 -12.35 -1.52 -11.77
C ALA A 48 -11.55 -1.67 -10.47
N TRP A 49 -10.77 -0.63 -10.11
CA TRP A 49 -10.01 -0.59 -8.86
C TRP A 49 -10.93 -0.63 -7.63
N SER A 50 -11.97 0.20 -7.62
CA SER A 50 -12.94 0.26 -6.53
C SER A 50 -13.73 -1.05 -6.38
N VAL A 51 -14.07 -1.72 -7.49
CA VAL A 51 -14.72 -3.03 -7.44
C VAL A 51 -13.80 -4.07 -6.78
N LEU A 52 -12.52 -4.11 -7.13
CA LEU A 52 -11.55 -5.02 -6.50
C LEU A 52 -11.34 -4.66 -5.03
N GLU A 53 -11.17 -3.37 -4.71
CA GLU A 53 -11.03 -2.87 -3.34
C GLU A 53 -12.19 -3.33 -2.46
N ASN A 54 -13.43 -3.05 -2.87
CA ASN A 54 -14.63 -3.45 -2.15
C ASN A 54 -14.73 -4.98 -1.99
N THR A 55 -14.34 -5.73 -3.02
CA THR A 55 -14.31 -7.19 -2.94
C THR A 55 -13.34 -7.68 -1.86
N LEU A 56 -12.14 -7.10 -1.81
CA LEU A 56 -11.12 -7.47 -0.82
C LEU A 56 -11.51 -7.07 0.61
N TYR A 57 -12.22 -5.94 0.79
CA TYR A 57 -12.63 -5.50 2.11
C TYR A 57 -13.91 -6.17 2.62
N GLU A 58 -14.89 -6.38 1.75
CA GLU A 58 -16.24 -6.76 2.17
C GLU A 58 -16.55 -8.27 2.01
N LYS A 59 -15.87 -8.95 1.08
CA LYS A 59 -16.22 -10.34 0.71
C LYS A 59 -15.16 -11.37 1.09
N GLY A 60 -14.01 -10.93 1.60
CA GLY A 60 -12.94 -11.83 1.99
C GLY A 60 -13.19 -12.48 3.35
N ALA A 61 -12.45 -13.57 3.63
CA ALA A 61 -12.50 -14.30 4.89
C ALA A 61 -11.65 -13.67 5.99
N LEU A 62 -10.59 -12.93 5.63
CA LEU A 62 -9.68 -12.29 6.58
C LEU A 62 -10.35 -11.12 7.29
N SER A 63 -10.10 -10.99 8.60
CA SER A 63 -10.70 -9.94 9.42
C SER A 63 -10.27 -8.53 9.00
N ALA A 64 -11.18 -7.55 9.22
CA ALA A 64 -10.89 -6.15 8.94
C ALA A 64 -9.71 -5.63 9.76
N GLU A 65 -9.55 -6.10 11.01
CA GLU A 65 -8.42 -5.75 11.87
C GLU A 65 -7.09 -6.24 11.27
N LEU A 66 -7.00 -7.51 10.86
CA LEU A 66 -5.81 -8.06 10.21
C LEU A 66 -5.45 -7.24 8.96
N LYS A 67 -6.42 -6.97 8.10
CA LYS A 67 -6.24 -6.17 6.88
C LYS A 67 -5.71 -4.78 7.19
N GLU A 68 -6.24 -4.11 8.20
CA GLU A 68 -5.79 -2.77 8.60
C GLU A 68 -4.36 -2.79 9.12
N GLN A 69 -3.96 -3.75 9.97
CA GLN A 69 -2.59 -3.85 10.47
C GLN A 69 -1.58 -4.14 9.35
N VAL A 70 -1.93 -5.03 8.42
CA VAL A 70 -1.14 -5.29 7.21
C VAL A 70 -1.00 -4.03 6.36
N ARG A 71 -2.10 -3.31 6.11
CA ARG A 71 -2.10 -2.07 5.34
C ARG A 71 -1.18 -1.01 5.95
N ARG A 72 -1.24 -0.82 7.27
CA ARG A 72 -0.39 0.14 7.99
C ARG A 72 1.09 -0.26 7.88
N THR A 73 1.39 -1.55 8.05
CA THR A 73 2.77 -2.06 7.91
C THR A 73 3.35 -1.77 6.53
N LEU A 74 2.58 -2.06 5.47
CA LEU A 74 2.98 -1.81 4.09
C LEU A 74 3.18 -0.31 3.79
N ALA A 75 2.38 0.58 4.41
CA ALA A 75 2.45 2.02 4.15
C ALA A 75 3.84 2.61 4.44
N PHE A 76 4.49 2.16 5.51
CA PHE A 76 5.83 2.59 5.87
C PHE A 76 6.90 2.00 4.94
N GLY A 77 6.77 0.74 4.57
CA GLY A 77 7.70 0.09 3.64
C GLY A 77 7.59 0.60 2.20
N ASN A 78 6.41 1.05 1.79
CA ASN A 78 6.17 1.67 0.47
C ASN A 78 6.34 3.20 0.47
N GLU A 79 6.69 3.82 1.62
CA GLU A 79 6.97 5.26 1.76
C GLU A 79 5.83 6.18 1.26
N CYS A 80 4.58 5.73 1.38
CA CYS A 80 3.40 6.48 0.95
C CYS A 80 2.95 7.44 2.05
N LEU A 81 3.28 8.73 1.98
CA LEU A 81 2.95 9.74 2.99
C LEU A 81 1.45 9.82 3.28
N TYR A 82 0.62 9.80 2.25
CA TYR A 82 -0.84 9.75 2.36
C TYR A 82 -1.32 8.55 3.17
N CYS A 83 -0.69 7.38 2.95
CA CYS A 83 -1.08 6.14 3.61
C CYS A 83 -0.52 6.05 5.04
N MET A 84 0.68 6.61 5.28
CA MET A 84 1.34 6.66 6.58
C MET A 84 0.61 7.56 7.58
N ALA A 85 -0.14 8.58 7.11
CA ALA A 85 -0.92 9.49 7.95
C ALA A 85 -1.97 8.77 8.82
N LYS A 86 -2.40 7.57 8.41
CA LYS A 86 -3.30 6.71 9.21
C LYS A 86 -2.60 5.97 10.37
N GLY A 87 -1.33 6.26 10.62
CA GLY A 87 -0.55 5.73 11.73
C GLY A 87 0.15 4.40 11.43
N LYS A 88 1.01 4.00 12.35
CA LYS A 88 1.69 2.70 12.34
C LYS A 88 0.74 1.58 12.72
N SER A 89 1.13 0.34 12.41
CA SER A 89 0.48 -0.84 12.99
C SER A 89 0.57 -0.80 14.52
N ASP A 90 -0.50 -1.23 15.17
CA ASP A 90 -0.54 -1.36 16.62
C ASP A 90 0.40 -2.48 17.09
N ASP A 91 0.65 -2.58 18.39
CA ASP A 91 1.36 -3.71 18.96
C ASP A 91 0.44 -4.96 18.93
N VAL A 92 0.55 -5.72 17.85
CA VAL A 92 -0.28 -6.89 17.57
C VAL A 92 0.32 -8.20 18.07
N GLN A 93 1.38 -8.14 18.89
CA GLN A 93 2.07 -9.34 19.42
C GLN A 93 1.15 -10.26 20.24
N LYS A 94 0.00 -9.75 20.69
CA LYS A 94 -0.98 -10.51 21.48
C LYS A 94 -1.87 -11.44 20.64
N VAL A 95 -1.94 -11.25 19.34
CA VAL A 95 -2.74 -12.06 18.43
C VAL A 95 -1.81 -12.65 17.38
N GLU A 96 -1.43 -13.92 17.59
CA GLU A 96 -0.42 -14.61 16.78
C GLU A 96 -0.74 -14.58 15.28
N GLU A 97 -2.00 -14.76 14.93
CA GLU A 97 -2.48 -14.71 13.55
C GLU A 97 -2.18 -13.34 12.91
N ILE A 98 -2.56 -12.24 13.56
CA ILE A 98 -2.32 -10.89 13.03
C ILE A 98 -0.81 -10.60 12.98
N SER A 99 -0.08 -10.98 14.03
CA SER A 99 1.38 -10.83 14.09
C SER A 99 2.07 -11.57 12.94
N THR A 100 1.60 -12.76 12.60
CA THR A 100 2.12 -13.56 11.47
C THR A 100 1.87 -12.87 10.14
N ALA A 101 0.64 -12.36 9.88
CA ALA A 101 0.32 -11.62 8.67
C ALA A 101 1.14 -10.32 8.53
N VAL A 102 1.29 -9.57 9.62
CA VAL A 102 2.11 -8.35 9.68
C VAL A 102 3.58 -8.65 9.41
N THR A 103 4.11 -9.73 9.99
CA THR A 103 5.49 -10.16 9.75
C THR A 103 5.70 -10.55 8.29
N PHE A 104 4.77 -11.31 7.71
CA PHE A 104 4.83 -11.67 6.29
C PHE A 104 4.80 -10.42 5.39
N ALA A 105 3.89 -9.48 5.66
CA ALA A 105 3.81 -8.22 4.93
C ALA A 105 5.09 -7.38 5.07
N HIS A 106 5.69 -7.34 6.25
CA HIS A 106 6.97 -6.65 6.50
C HIS A 106 8.10 -7.28 5.66
N VAL A 107 8.22 -8.60 5.65
CA VAL A 107 9.22 -9.29 4.81
C VAL A 107 8.95 -9.04 3.33
N PHE A 108 7.68 -9.08 2.91
CA PHE A 108 7.31 -8.81 1.52
C PHE A 108 7.78 -7.45 1.03
N VAL A 109 7.63 -6.40 1.83
CA VAL A 109 7.97 -5.04 1.38
C VAL A 109 9.47 -4.74 1.52
N HIS A 110 10.16 -5.34 2.50
CA HIS A 110 11.57 -5.04 2.77
C HIS A 110 12.56 -6.06 2.20
N ASN A 111 12.19 -7.34 2.10
CA ASN A 111 13.09 -8.41 1.69
C ASN A 111 12.36 -9.57 1.00
N ARG A 112 11.82 -9.34 -0.19
CA ARG A 112 11.07 -10.37 -0.94
C ARG A 112 11.85 -11.65 -1.21
N SER A 113 13.17 -11.56 -1.32
CA SER A 113 14.03 -12.72 -1.55
C SER A 113 14.11 -13.69 -0.36
N ALA A 114 13.69 -13.25 0.83
CA ALA A 114 13.59 -14.08 2.01
C ALA A 114 12.27 -14.88 2.10
N ILE A 115 11.31 -14.64 1.19
CA ILE A 115 10.06 -15.40 1.16
C ILE A 115 10.37 -16.77 0.56
N ASP A 116 10.27 -17.80 1.41
CA ASP A 116 10.54 -19.19 1.07
C ASP A 116 9.36 -20.12 1.48
N ASP A 117 9.49 -21.40 1.20
CA ASP A 117 8.47 -22.40 1.53
C ASP A 117 8.18 -22.47 3.03
N LYS A 118 9.18 -22.21 3.90
CA LYS A 118 9.00 -22.24 5.36
C LYS A 118 8.08 -21.14 5.84
N MET A 119 8.13 -19.95 5.22
CA MET A 119 7.18 -18.90 5.53
C MET A 119 5.75 -19.30 5.16
N PHE A 120 5.56 -19.99 4.03
CA PHE A 120 4.26 -20.52 3.66
C PHE A 120 3.81 -21.65 4.60
N ASP A 121 4.71 -22.48 5.10
CA ASP A 121 4.38 -23.51 6.11
C ASP A 121 3.91 -22.86 7.44
N VAL A 122 4.43 -21.70 7.79
CA VAL A 122 3.91 -20.93 8.95
C VAL A 122 2.52 -20.38 8.65
N LEU A 123 2.28 -19.79 7.46
CA LEU A 123 0.95 -19.31 7.09
C LEU A 123 -0.11 -20.41 7.13
N LYS A 124 0.21 -21.61 6.66
CA LYS A 124 -0.68 -22.78 6.67
C LYS A 124 -1.08 -23.26 8.07
N GLN A 125 -0.41 -22.83 9.13
CA GLN A 125 -0.80 -23.12 10.51
C GLN A 125 -2.04 -22.33 10.96
N TYR A 126 -2.28 -21.18 10.31
CA TYR A 126 -3.37 -20.26 10.66
C TYR A 126 -4.47 -20.19 9.61
N TRP A 127 -4.14 -20.41 8.34
CA TRP A 127 -5.06 -20.17 7.22
C TRP A 127 -5.10 -21.31 6.21
N SER A 128 -6.28 -21.48 5.62
CA SER A 128 -6.47 -22.30 4.43
C SER A 128 -5.73 -21.70 3.21
N GLU A 129 -5.53 -22.49 2.18
CA GLU A 129 -4.91 -22.01 0.93
C GLU A 129 -5.67 -20.82 0.31
N ALA A 130 -7.00 -20.81 0.42
CA ALA A 130 -7.82 -19.71 -0.08
C ALA A 130 -7.57 -18.41 0.68
N GLU A 131 -7.46 -18.46 2.02
CA GLU A 131 -7.15 -17.31 2.86
C GLU A 131 -5.71 -16.82 2.67
N ILE A 132 -4.75 -17.73 2.45
CA ILE A 132 -3.37 -17.36 2.09
C ILE A 132 -3.34 -16.63 0.74
N VAL A 133 -4.09 -17.11 -0.25
CA VAL A 133 -4.23 -16.42 -1.53
C VAL A 133 -4.85 -15.04 -1.35
N GLU A 134 -5.91 -14.92 -0.53
CA GLU A 134 -6.53 -13.63 -0.21
C GLU A 134 -5.51 -12.67 0.44
N LEU A 135 -4.74 -13.13 1.42
CA LEU A 135 -3.70 -12.33 2.08
C LEU A 135 -2.66 -11.83 1.06
N CYS A 136 -2.16 -12.71 0.21
CA CYS A 136 -1.17 -12.36 -0.80
C CYS A 136 -1.73 -11.38 -1.83
N VAL A 137 -2.96 -11.57 -2.29
CA VAL A 137 -3.63 -10.65 -3.22
C VAL A 137 -3.84 -9.30 -2.55
N TYR A 138 -4.30 -9.27 -1.29
CA TYR A 138 -4.47 -8.04 -0.52
C TYR A 138 -3.15 -7.27 -0.36
N ILE A 139 -2.06 -7.94 0.02
CA ILE A 139 -0.73 -7.32 0.14
C ILE A 139 -0.28 -6.71 -1.19
N CYS A 140 -0.44 -7.43 -2.29
CA CYS A 140 -0.08 -6.93 -3.63
C CYS A 140 -0.93 -5.73 -4.03
N PHE A 141 -2.25 -5.78 -3.81
CA PHE A 141 -3.18 -4.71 -4.13
C PHE A 141 -2.87 -3.43 -3.33
N ILE A 142 -2.70 -3.57 -2.01
CA ILE A 142 -2.34 -2.45 -1.13
C ILE A 142 -0.98 -1.87 -1.50
N THR A 143 0.01 -2.72 -1.80
CA THR A 143 1.33 -2.25 -2.26
C THR A 143 1.21 -1.44 -3.55
N ALA A 144 0.42 -1.90 -4.53
CA ALA A 144 0.20 -1.16 -5.76
C ALA A 144 -0.47 0.20 -5.50
N SER A 145 -1.50 0.25 -4.63
CA SER A 145 -2.16 1.49 -4.22
C SER A 145 -1.17 2.47 -3.56
N GLN A 146 -0.35 1.98 -2.66
CA GLN A 146 0.62 2.79 -1.93
C GLN A 146 1.78 3.27 -2.81
N GLN A 147 2.21 2.44 -3.76
CA GLN A 147 3.21 2.87 -4.76
C GLN A 147 2.67 3.97 -5.68
N LEU A 148 1.40 3.92 -6.06
CA LEU A 148 0.78 5.04 -6.78
C LEU A 148 0.76 6.31 -5.91
N GLY A 149 0.38 6.20 -4.64
CA GLY A 149 0.44 7.32 -3.70
C GLY A 149 1.85 7.92 -3.57
N PHE A 150 2.87 7.08 -3.48
CA PHE A 150 4.29 7.50 -3.48
C PHE A 150 4.69 8.14 -4.81
N LEU A 151 4.40 7.48 -5.94
CA LEU A 151 4.76 7.98 -7.28
C LEU A 151 4.18 9.35 -7.58
N PHE A 152 2.96 9.62 -7.15
CA PHE A 152 2.29 10.89 -7.37
C PHE A 152 2.43 11.88 -6.22
N GLN A 153 3.20 11.52 -5.18
CA GLN A 153 3.40 12.34 -3.98
C GLN A 153 2.08 12.79 -3.35
N LEU A 154 1.12 11.87 -3.25
CA LEU A 154 -0.13 12.19 -2.57
C LEU A 154 0.14 12.64 -1.13
N GLN A 155 -0.37 13.82 -0.80
CA GLN A 155 -0.24 14.40 0.52
C GLN A 155 -1.39 13.94 1.43
N PRO A 156 -1.15 13.81 2.74
CA PRO A 156 -2.23 13.65 3.70
C PRO A 156 -3.31 14.71 3.48
N GLY A 157 -4.58 14.33 3.69
CA GLY A 157 -5.65 15.31 3.73
C GLY A 157 -5.51 16.18 4.97
N GLU A 158 -6.01 17.42 4.94
CA GLU A 158 -6.31 18.12 6.18
C GLU A 158 -7.39 17.30 6.90
N GLU A 159 -7.06 16.73 8.05
CA GLU A 159 -8.08 16.16 8.92
C GLU A 159 -8.99 17.33 9.32
N LYS A 160 -10.23 17.30 8.86
CA LYS A 160 -11.25 18.17 9.45
C LYS A 160 -11.52 17.60 10.85
N GLU A 161 -11.00 18.31 11.87
CA GLU A 161 -11.38 18.14 13.26
C GLU A 161 -12.92 18.19 13.44
#